data_906e259274afc1b5ce11a4042918478b
#
_entry.id   906e259274afc1b5ce11a4042918478b
#
_cell.length_a   1.000
_cell.length_b   1.000
_cell.length_c   1.000
_cell.angle_alpha   90.00
_cell.angle_beta   90.00
_cell.angle_gamma   90.00
#
_symmetry.space_group_name_H-M   'P 1'
#
loop_
_entity.id
_entity.type
_entity.pdbx_description
1 polymer ?
#
loop_
_entity_poly.entity_id
_entity_poly.type
_entity_poly.pdbx_seq_one_letter_code
_entity_poly.pdbx_strand_id
1 'polypeptide(L)'
;MVQATDQEVNNAIEKVHIPPLKTQGIKTKLVPWIARYAAVDVDTVWVEPFMGSGVVGFNLAPKRAIFSDTNIHLIDFYRAIQNGELTAAGCRKFLESEGARLKSRGGDYFYEVRNRFNDSHDPHDFLFLNRSCFNGLMRFNRQHRYNVPYGHNDNRFSKAYVTNIVN
;
A
#
# COMPACT_ATOMS: atom_id res chain seq x y z
N MET A 1 9.05 -42.10 -8.01
CA MET A 1 8.37 -41.56 -6.77
C MET A 1 9.46 -40.97 -5.92
N VAL A 2 9.61 -39.66 -5.98
CA VAL A 2 10.53 -38.91 -5.09
C VAL A 2 9.73 -38.62 -3.84
N GLN A 3 10.07 -39.25 -2.73
CA GLN A 3 9.53 -38.89 -1.42
C GLN A 3 10.07 -37.48 -1.07
N ALA A 4 9.19 -36.51 -1.04
CA ALA A 4 9.49 -35.23 -0.43
C ALA A 4 9.66 -35.48 1.06
N THR A 5 10.87 -35.29 1.56
CA THR A 5 11.15 -35.26 2.99
C THR A 5 10.48 -33.99 3.54
N ASP A 6 9.57 -34.21 4.50
CA ASP A 6 8.90 -33.17 5.29
C ASP A 6 9.93 -32.36 6.11
N GLN A 7 10.65 -31.45 5.48
CA GLN A 7 11.13 -30.27 6.16
C GLN A 7 9.97 -29.28 6.16
N GLU A 8 9.11 -29.41 7.17
CA GLU A 8 8.20 -28.34 7.56
C GLU A 8 9.02 -27.09 7.81
N VAL A 9 9.12 -26.23 6.80
CA VAL A 9 9.54 -24.85 7.00
C VAL A 9 8.42 -24.19 7.77
N ASN A 10 8.59 -24.14 9.10
CA ASN A 10 7.63 -23.61 10.05
C ASN A 10 7.58 -22.07 9.97
N ASN A 11 7.22 -21.54 8.81
CA ASN A 11 6.94 -20.13 8.58
C ASN A 11 5.46 -19.85 8.84
N ALA A 12 4.98 -20.17 10.05
CA ALA A 12 3.65 -19.78 10.47
C ALA A 12 3.61 -18.25 10.63
N ILE A 13 3.03 -17.58 9.65
CA ILE A 13 2.73 -16.14 9.78
C ILE A 13 1.54 -16.01 10.74
N GLU A 14 1.81 -15.72 12.01
CA GLU A 14 0.79 -15.55 13.04
C GLU A 14 -0.04 -14.27 12.84
N LYS A 15 0.60 -13.21 12.34
CA LYS A 15 -0.04 -11.91 12.11
C LYS A 15 0.33 -11.36 10.75
N VAL A 16 -0.69 -11.11 9.93
CA VAL A 16 -0.50 -10.49 8.62
C VAL A 16 -0.46 -8.97 8.75
N HIS A 17 0.63 -8.36 8.31
CA HIS A 17 0.79 -6.93 8.22
C HIS A 17 0.13 -6.40 6.94
N ILE A 18 -0.74 -5.41 7.09
CA ILE A 18 -1.47 -4.82 5.97
C ILE A 18 -0.69 -3.60 5.47
N PRO A 19 -0.28 -3.57 4.19
CA PRO A 19 0.42 -2.43 3.63
C PRO A 19 -0.37 -1.12 3.70
N PRO A 20 0.31 0.05 3.65
CA PRO A 20 -0.33 1.35 3.85
C PRO A 20 -1.33 1.72 2.76
N LEU A 21 -1.16 1.25 1.52
CA LEU A 21 -2.11 1.50 0.44
C LEU A 21 -3.26 0.49 0.45
N LYS A 22 -4.48 0.98 0.25
CA LYS A 22 -5.64 0.11 -0.02
C LYS A 22 -5.61 -0.31 -1.47
N THR A 23 -5.79 -1.62 -1.70
CA THR A 23 -5.94 -2.18 -3.04
C THR A 23 -7.16 -3.09 -3.09
N GLN A 24 -7.88 -3.06 -4.21
CA GLN A 24 -8.95 -4.03 -4.43
C GLN A 24 -8.34 -5.41 -4.64
N GLY A 25 -9.00 -6.43 -4.10
CA GLY A 25 -8.53 -7.82 -4.24
C GLY A 25 -7.28 -8.16 -3.42
N ILE A 26 -6.96 -7.37 -2.38
CA ILE A 26 -5.85 -7.67 -1.46
C ILE A 26 -5.94 -9.11 -0.94
N LYS A 27 -4.80 -9.83 -0.98
CA LYS A 27 -4.72 -11.26 -0.67
C LYS A 27 -4.41 -11.57 0.80
N THR A 28 -4.78 -10.67 1.72
CA THR A 28 -4.49 -10.80 3.16
C THR A 28 -4.84 -12.18 3.72
N LYS A 29 -6.01 -12.72 3.37
CA LYS A 29 -6.47 -14.05 3.84
C LYS A 29 -5.67 -15.22 3.26
N LEU A 30 -4.99 -15.03 2.15
CA LEU A 30 -4.19 -16.05 1.48
C LEU A 30 -2.74 -16.08 1.96
N VAL A 31 -2.26 -15.02 2.61
CA VAL A 31 -0.85 -14.91 3.05
C VAL A 31 -0.41 -16.12 3.88
N PRO A 32 -1.13 -16.56 4.93
CA PRO A 32 -0.72 -17.72 5.73
C PRO A 32 -0.70 -19.03 4.93
N TRP A 33 -1.63 -19.15 3.97
CA TRP A 33 -1.67 -20.32 3.09
C TRP A 33 -0.50 -20.32 2.11
N ILE A 34 -0.23 -19.19 1.45
CA ILE A 34 0.90 -19.05 0.51
C ILE A 34 2.22 -19.31 1.23
N ALA A 35 2.39 -18.78 2.46
CA ALA A 35 3.60 -18.96 3.24
C ALA A 35 3.97 -20.43 3.50
N ARG A 36 2.98 -21.31 3.61
CA ARG A 36 3.20 -22.77 3.80
C ARG A 36 3.77 -23.45 2.58
N TYR A 37 3.49 -22.93 1.39
CA TYR A 37 3.90 -23.54 0.12
C TYR A 37 5.01 -22.77 -0.58
N ALA A 38 5.29 -21.55 -0.16
CA ALA A 38 6.36 -20.74 -0.71
C ALA A 38 7.71 -21.19 -0.12
N ALA A 39 8.55 -21.82 -0.93
CA ALA A 39 9.94 -22.06 -0.56
C ALA A 39 10.71 -20.74 -0.66
N VAL A 40 10.77 -19.98 0.43
CA VAL A 40 11.53 -18.73 0.53
C VAL A 40 12.82 -19.04 1.29
N ASP A 41 13.91 -19.27 0.56
CA ASP A 41 15.23 -19.47 1.12
C ASP A 41 16.20 -18.34 0.75
N VAL A 42 17.45 -18.45 1.19
CA VAL A 42 18.46 -17.40 1.01
C VAL A 42 18.89 -17.21 -0.45
N ASP A 43 18.71 -18.19 -1.29
CA ASP A 43 19.19 -18.24 -2.68
C ASP A 43 18.08 -17.92 -3.68
N THR A 44 16.82 -17.98 -3.25
CA THR A 44 15.67 -17.68 -4.10
C THR A 44 15.43 -16.18 -4.26
N VAL A 45 14.88 -15.81 -5.41
CA VAL A 45 14.36 -14.46 -5.68
C VAL A 45 12.85 -14.53 -5.74
N TRP A 46 12.19 -13.83 -4.84
CA TRP A 46 10.73 -13.68 -4.90
C TRP A 46 10.34 -12.71 -6.01
N VAL A 47 9.39 -13.06 -6.86
CA VAL A 47 8.95 -12.19 -7.97
C VAL A 47 7.44 -12.03 -7.96
N GLU A 48 6.98 -10.78 -7.84
CA GLU A 48 5.57 -10.40 -8.01
C GLU A 48 5.41 -9.44 -9.21
N PRO A 49 5.08 -9.94 -10.42
CA PRO A 49 4.92 -9.11 -11.62
C PRO A 49 3.72 -8.16 -11.55
N PHE A 50 2.74 -8.46 -10.72
CA PHE A 50 1.52 -7.69 -10.47
C PHE A 50 1.33 -7.56 -8.95
N MET A 51 2.22 -6.81 -8.31
CA MET A 51 2.31 -6.80 -6.84
C MET A 51 1.05 -6.27 -6.15
N GLY A 52 0.30 -5.37 -6.79
CA GLY A 52 -0.83 -4.72 -6.14
C GLY A 52 -0.42 -4.08 -4.81
N SER A 53 -0.97 -4.57 -3.69
CA SER A 53 -0.55 -4.08 -2.36
C SER A 53 0.81 -4.57 -1.90
N GLY A 54 1.40 -5.60 -2.54
CA GLY A 54 2.60 -6.27 -2.06
C GLY A 54 2.39 -7.10 -0.78
N VAL A 55 1.14 -7.30 -0.35
CA VAL A 55 0.85 -7.93 0.95
C VAL A 55 1.47 -9.32 1.10
N VAL A 56 1.63 -10.07 0.03
CA VAL A 56 2.24 -11.41 0.09
C VAL A 56 3.74 -11.28 0.31
N GLY A 57 4.47 -10.67 -0.59
CA GLY A 57 5.92 -10.56 -0.51
C GLY A 57 6.41 -9.79 0.71
N PHE A 58 5.71 -8.72 1.12
CA PHE A 58 6.09 -7.98 2.34
C PHE A 58 5.91 -8.80 3.62
N ASN A 59 4.96 -9.72 3.67
CA ASN A 59 4.79 -10.62 4.82
C ASN A 59 5.71 -11.85 4.76
N LEU A 60 6.04 -12.33 3.57
CA LEU A 60 7.04 -13.40 3.41
C LEU A 60 8.46 -12.91 3.70
N ALA A 61 8.71 -11.62 3.55
CA ALA A 61 9.98 -10.94 3.82
C ALA A 61 11.21 -11.65 3.19
N PRO A 62 11.19 -11.99 1.90
CA PRO A 62 12.31 -12.67 1.25
C PRO A 62 13.56 -11.78 1.26
N LYS A 63 14.75 -12.38 1.30
CA LYS A 63 16.01 -11.62 1.25
C LYS A 63 16.19 -10.86 -0.06
N ARG A 64 15.67 -11.39 -1.16
CA ARG A 64 15.70 -10.76 -2.49
C ARG A 64 14.31 -10.82 -3.09
N ALA A 65 13.80 -9.68 -3.55
CA ALA A 65 12.51 -9.61 -4.21
C ALA A 65 12.54 -8.65 -5.41
N ILE A 66 11.72 -8.96 -6.40
CA ILE A 66 11.40 -8.09 -7.53
C ILE A 66 9.90 -7.86 -7.50
N PHE A 67 9.51 -6.62 -7.26
CA PHE A 67 8.11 -6.20 -7.31
C PHE A 67 7.89 -5.32 -8.53
N SER A 68 6.85 -5.60 -9.29
CA SER A 68 6.42 -4.76 -10.40
C SER A 68 4.90 -4.65 -10.46
N ASP A 69 4.41 -3.57 -11.05
CA ASP A 69 2.99 -3.34 -11.32
C ASP A 69 2.85 -2.39 -12.50
N THR A 70 1.72 -2.43 -13.19
CA THR A 70 1.40 -1.49 -14.27
C THR A 70 1.06 -0.09 -13.76
N ASN A 71 0.69 0.03 -12.46
CA ASN A 71 0.44 1.31 -11.82
C ASN A 71 1.75 1.91 -11.32
N ILE A 72 2.31 2.83 -12.11
CA ILE A 72 3.58 3.48 -11.78
C ILE A 72 3.54 4.23 -10.44
N HIS A 73 2.42 4.88 -10.08
CA HIS A 73 2.31 5.62 -8.81
C HIS A 73 2.36 4.72 -7.58
N LEU A 74 1.91 3.46 -7.73
CA LEU A 74 2.06 2.46 -6.69
C LEU A 74 3.53 2.07 -6.52
N ILE A 75 4.25 1.87 -7.62
CA ILE A 75 5.68 1.56 -7.59
C ILE A 75 6.48 2.74 -7.02
N ASP A 76 6.20 3.97 -7.46
CA ASP A 76 6.88 5.17 -6.98
C ASP A 76 6.65 5.40 -5.49
N PHE A 77 5.45 5.11 -4.99
CA PHE A 77 5.16 5.14 -3.55
C PHE A 77 6.07 4.19 -2.75
N TYR A 78 6.21 2.94 -3.18
CA TYR A 78 7.07 1.99 -2.47
C TYR A 78 8.57 2.29 -2.67
N ARG A 79 8.97 2.84 -3.81
CA ARG A 79 10.33 3.35 -4.01
C ARG A 79 10.65 4.51 -3.07
N ALA A 80 9.72 5.45 -2.89
CA ALA A 80 9.89 6.56 -1.96
C ALA A 80 10.07 6.08 -0.51
N ILE A 81 9.38 4.98 -0.10
CA ILE A 81 9.64 4.33 1.20
C ILE A 81 11.05 3.71 1.23
N GLN A 82 11.42 2.98 0.21
CA GLN A 82 12.71 2.31 0.11
C GLN A 82 13.88 3.29 0.15
N ASN A 83 13.73 4.46 -0.49
CA ASN A 83 14.74 5.51 -0.54
C ASN A 83 14.76 6.41 0.71
N GLY A 84 13.81 6.22 1.65
CA GLY A 84 13.69 7.03 2.85
C GLY A 84 13.05 8.41 2.65
N GLU A 85 12.50 8.69 1.48
CA GLU A 85 11.73 9.90 1.18
C GLU A 85 10.38 9.91 1.91
N LEU A 86 9.73 8.74 1.97
CA LEU A 86 8.55 8.49 2.79
C LEU A 86 8.94 7.75 4.06
N THR A 87 8.86 8.43 5.20
CA THR A 87 9.06 7.82 6.53
C THR A 87 7.75 7.72 7.29
N ALA A 88 7.65 6.78 8.22
CA ALA A 88 6.46 6.63 9.06
C ALA A 88 6.13 7.92 9.83
N ALA A 89 7.15 8.61 10.36
CA ALA A 89 6.98 9.90 11.06
C ALA A 89 6.51 11.01 10.11
N GLY A 90 7.10 11.10 8.91
CA GLY A 90 6.71 12.05 7.86
C GLY A 90 5.26 11.83 7.41
N CYS A 91 4.90 10.60 7.08
CA CYS A 91 3.55 10.22 6.69
C CYS A 91 2.53 10.53 7.81
N ARG A 92 2.87 10.27 9.08
CA ARG A 92 2.01 10.61 10.21
C ARG A 92 1.73 12.10 10.26
N LYS A 93 2.77 12.93 10.28
CA LYS A 93 2.66 14.39 10.32
C LYS A 93 1.84 14.92 9.14
N PHE A 94 2.11 14.41 7.94
CA PHE A 94 1.40 14.78 6.73
C PHE A 94 -0.09 14.43 6.82
N LEU A 95 -0.43 13.16 7.12
CA LEU A 95 -1.82 12.70 7.18
C LEU A 95 -2.62 13.39 8.30
N GLU A 96 -2.01 13.71 9.44
CA GLU A 96 -2.66 14.47 10.51
C GLU A 96 -2.98 15.92 10.07
N SER A 97 -2.03 16.58 9.38
CA SER A 97 -2.21 17.94 8.84
C SER A 97 -3.28 17.97 7.75
N GLU A 98 -3.15 17.10 6.74
CA GLU A 98 -4.09 17.04 5.62
C GLU A 98 -5.48 16.57 6.08
N GLY A 99 -5.52 15.68 7.07
CA GLY A 99 -6.76 15.22 7.69
C GLY A 99 -7.50 16.32 8.42
N ALA A 100 -6.79 17.22 9.10
CA ALA A 100 -7.40 18.41 9.73
C ALA A 100 -8.02 19.36 8.69
N ARG A 101 -7.34 19.55 7.56
CA ARG A 101 -7.86 20.36 6.44
C ARG A 101 -9.08 19.68 5.78
N LEU A 102 -9.01 18.35 5.58
CA LEU A 102 -10.13 17.58 5.06
C LEU A 102 -11.36 17.71 5.97
N LYS A 103 -11.17 17.61 7.29
CA LYS A 103 -12.24 17.75 8.28
C LYS A 103 -12.91 19.13 8.21
N SER A 104 -12.15 20.18 7.96
CA SER A 104 -12.66 21.56 7.94
C SER A 104 -13.31 21.93 6.61
N ARG A 105 -12.85 21.35 5.49
CA ARG A 105 -13.22 21.78 4.13
C ARG A 105 -13.91 20.69 3.29
N GLY A 106 -13.96 19.46 3.80
CA GLY A 106 -14.65 18.35 3.15
C GLY A 106 -14.13 18.03 1.76
N GLY A 107 -15.06 17.75 0.85
CA GLY A 107 -14.78 17.35 -0.52
C GLY A 107 -13.98 18.35 -1.34
N ASP A 108 -14.14 19.65 -1.11
CA ASP A 108 -13.40 20.69 -1.82
C ASP A 108 -11.89 20.52 -1.61
N TYR A 109 -11.48 20.23 -0.37
CA TYR A 109 -10.08 19.96 -0.08
C TYR A 109 -9.57 18.67 -0.72
N PHE A 110 -10.38 17.62 -0.73
CA PHE A 110 -10.00 16.38 -1.43
C PHE A 110 -9.70 16.64 -2.91
N TYR A 111 -10.54 17.42 -3.58
CA TYR A 111 -10.33 17.73 -5.01
C TYR A 111 -9.14 18.65 -5.25
N GLU A 112 -8.81 19.53 -4.33
CA GLU A 112 -7.58 20.33 -4.37
C GLU A 112 -6.33 19.43 -4.30
N VAL A 113 -6.27 18.51 -3.34
CA VAL A 113 -5.18 17.54 -3.24
C VAL A 113 -5.11 16.64 -4.48
N ARG A 114 -6.27 16.23 -5.02
CA ARG A 114 -6.30 15.43 -6.25
C ARG A 114 -5.71 16.18 -7.46
N ASN A 115 -5.97 17.46 -7.59
CA ASN A 115 -5.39 18.27 -8.65
C ASN A 115 -3.89 18.43 -8.43
N ARG A 116 -3.43 18.72 -7.20
CA ARG A 116 -2.03 18.81 -6.83
C ARG A 116 -1.28 17.51 -7.15
N PHE A 117 -1.82 16.35 -6.76
CA PHE A 117 -1.27 15.05 -7.13
C PHE A 117 -1.18 14.85 -8.65
N ASN A 118 -2.22 15.21 -9.37
CA ASN A 118 -2.25 15.06 -10.83
C ASN A 118 -1.21 15.93 -11.56
N ASP A 119 -0.67 16.94 -10.89
CA ASP A 119 0.35 17.83 -11.46
C ASP A 119 1.77 17.47 -10.96
N SER A 120 1.91 17.00 -9.71
CA SER A 120 3.20 16.71 -9.08
C SER A 120 3.54 15.21 -8.97
N HIS A 121 2.53 14.34 -8.92
CA HIS A 121 2.64 12.91 -8.61
C HIS A 121 3.29 12.61 -7.26
N ASP A 122 3.16 13.52 -6.27
CA ASP A 122 3.75 13.37 -4.94
C ASP A 122 3.21 12.11 -4.22
N PRO A 123 4.08 11.21 -3.74
CA PRO A 123 3.63 9.97 -3.10
C PRO A 123 2.91 10.18 -1.76
N HIS A 124 3.10 11.29 -1.04
CA HIS A 124 2.30 11.62 0.14
C HIS A 124 0.85 11.93 -0.26
N ASP A 125 0.66 12.70 -1.34
CA ASP A 125 -0.67 13.00 -1.87
C ASP A 125 -1.36 11.73 -2.35
N PHE A 126 -0.60 10.81 -2.99
CA PHE A 126 -1.14 9.52 -3.39
C PHE A 126 -1.66 8.70 -2.21
N LEU A 127 -0.91 8.65 -1.10
CA LEU A 127 -1.35 8.01 0.14
C LEU A 127 -2.63 8.64 0.69
N PHE A 128 -2.67 9.97 0.78
CA PHE A 128 -3.86 10.69 1.25
C PHE A 128 -5.08 10.41 0.39
N LEU A 129 -4.95 10.49 -0.93
CA LEU A 129 -6.03 10.25 -1.88
C LEU A 129 -6.52 8.80 -1.81
N ASN A 130 -5.61 7.83 -1.82
CA ASN A 130 -5.97 6.42 -1.69
C ASN A 130 -6.75 6.13 -0.40
N ARG A 131 -6.41 6.83 0.68
CA ARG A 131 -7.05 6.63 1.99
C ARG A 131 -8.34 7.43 2.19
N SER A 132 -8.58 8.49 1.40
CA SER A 132 -9.76 9.36 1.52
C SER A 132 -10.74 9.24 0.35
N CYS A 133 -10.36 8.62 -0.75
CA CYS A 133 -11.24 8.40 -1.90
C CYS A 133 -12.31 7.32 -1.65
N PHE A 134 -13.24 7.22 -2.58
CA PHE A 134 -14.27 6.19 -2.60
C PHE A 134 -13.64 4.79 -2.67
N ASN A 135 -13.88 3.96 -1.65
CA ASN A 135 -13.44 2.57 -1.50
C ASN A 135 -11.91 2.31 -1.64
N GLY A 136 -11.06 3.33 -1.59
CA GLY A 136 -9.62 3.15 -1.76
C GLY A 136 -9.23 2.72 -3.18
N LEU A 137 -10.01 3.15 -4.17
CA LEU A 137 -9.74 2.85 -5.58
C LEU A 137 -8.45 3.52 -6.06
N MET A 138 -7.73 2.84 -6.94
CA MET A 138 -6.61 3.41 -7.71
C MET A 138 -7.03 3.39 -9.18
N ARG A 139 -7.67 4.47 -9.64
CA ARG A 139 -8.15 4.59 -11.00
C ARG A 139 -7.65 5.87 -11.64
N PHE A 140 -7.17 5.73 -12.86
CA PHE A 140 -6.65 6.81 -13.69
C PHE A 140 -7.43 6.87 -15.01
N ASN A 141 -7.56 8.04 -15.56
CA ASN A 141 -8.15 8.22 -16.90
C ASN A 141 -7.11 7.95 -18.00
N ARG A 142 -7.52 8.13 -19.28
CA ARG A 142 -6.63 7.91 -20.43
C ARG A 142 -5.45 8.89 -20.50
N GLN A 143 -5.53 10.02 -19.79
CA GLN A 143 -4.45 10.99 -19.65
C GLN A 143 -3.59 10.73 -18.40
N HIS A 144 -3.68 9.52 -17.80
CA HIS A 144 -2.99 9.11 -16.59
C HIS A 144 -3.26 9.99 -15.36
N ARG A 145 -4.38 10.74 -15.34
CA ARG A 145 -4.78 11.54 -14.17
C ARG A 145 -5.67 10.72 -13.23
N TYR A 146 -5.38 10.80 -11.94
CA TYR A 146 -6.20 10.19 -10.90
C TYR A 146 -7.61 10.77 -10.91
N ASN A 147 -8.63 9.93 -11.01
CA ASN A 147 -10.02 10.36 -11.23
C ASN A 147 -11.04 9.73 -10.29
N VAL A 148 -10.59 9.16 -9.16
CA VAL A 148 -11.50 8.61 -8.17
C VAL A 148 -12.20 9.75 -7.41
N PRO A 149 -13.51 9.64 -7.14
CA PRO A 149 -14.24 10.64 -6.36
C PRO A 149 -13.91 10.55 -4.86
N TYR A 150 -14.26 11.60 -4.14
CA TYR A 150 -14.18 11.65 -2.70
C TYR A 150 -15.03 10.56 -2.02
N GLY A 151 -14.54 10.01 -0.91
CA GLY A 151 -15.20 8.94 -0.17
C GLY A 151 -16.18 9.41 0.91
N HIS A 152 -16.47 10.70 0.98
CA HIS A 152 -17.43 11.35 1.90
C HIS A 152 -17.23 11.00 3.39
N ASN A 153 -15.97 11.01 3.85
CA ASN A 153 -15.63 10.83 5.24
C ASN A 153 -14.61 11.88 5.70
N ASP A 154 -15.12 13.02 6.18
CA ASP A 154 -14.31 14.16 6.60
C ASP A 154 -13.47 13.86 7.86
N ASN A 155 -13.89 12.90 8.69
CA ASN A 155 -13.17 12.47 9.89
C ASN A 155 -12.24 11.26 9.64
N ARG A 156 -11.87 11.00 8.38
CA ARG A 156 -11.11 9.80 8.00
C ARG A 156 -9.80 9.64 8.77
N PHE A 157 -9.06 10.74 8.96
CA PHE A 157 -7.70 10.69 9.52
C PHE A 157 -7.68 10.96 11.04
N SER A 158 -8.46 10.19 11.81
CA SER A 158 -8.29 10.16 13.27
C SER A 158 -6.90 9.62 13.64
N LYS A 159 -6.38 9.98 14.82
CA LYS A 159 -5.06 9.52 15.31
C LYS A 159 -4.92 7.99 15.25
N ALA A 160 -5.95 7.25 15.68
CA ALA A 160 -5.95 5.79 15.62
C ALA A 160 -5.86 5.27 14.18
N TYR A 161 -6.60 5.88 13.26
CA TYR A 161 -6.56 5.48 11.84
C TYR A 161 -5.22 5.77 11.19
N VAL A 162 -4.62 6.94 11.46
CA VAL A 162 -3.27 7.28 10.98
C VAL A 162 -2.24 6.30 11.54
N THR A 163 -2.33 5.98 12.84
CA THR A 163 -1.44 4.98 13.45
C THR A 163 -1.50 3.63 12.73
N ASN A 164 -2.70 3.17 12.37
CA ASN A 164 -2.87 1.91 11.62
C ASN A 164 -2.36 1.97 10.17
N ILE A 165 -2.11 3.15 9.62
CA ILE A 165 -1.54 3.31 8.27
C ILE A 165 -0.02 3.24 8.31
N VAL A 166 0.61 3.81 9.35
CA VAL A 166 2.06 4.03 9.39
C VAL A 166 2.83 2.98 10.21
N ASN A 167 2.13 2.12 10.92
CA ASN A 167 2.70 0.97 11.64
C ASN A 167 2.53 -0.31 10.83
#